data_04ab5ea40c78cc6a8338fb93e51f908c
#
_entry.id   04ab5ea40c78cc6a8338fb93e51f908c
#
_cell.length_a   1.000
_cell.length_b   1.000
_cell.length_c   1.000
_cell.angle_alpha   90.00
_cell.angle_beta   90.00
_cell.angle_gamma   90.00
#
_symmetry.space_group_name_H-M   'P 1'
#
loop_
_entity.id
_entity.type
_entity.pdbx_description
1 polymer ?
#
loop_
_entity_poly.entity_id
_entity_poly.type
_entity_poly.pdbx_seq_one_letter_code
_entity_poly.pdbx_strand_id
1 'polypeptide(L)'
;AITDEASDTPEAVVTDTPEITPAEVPTDTPTPETTPEETATPTPTETPTPEPTKEAGEMKVHFLDVGQGLSILVQSDGQTMIYDGGDKSTSSFVVSYLQKQNVTTIDYLISSHYDSDHMAGLIGCLNAFDVKNVISSDYEHDSKLYQSFIQTVADKGLTMQHPAVGTEFSFGSGS
;
A
#
# COMPACT_ATOMS: atom_id res chain seq x y z
N ALA A 1 5.21 -36.46 47.81
CA ALA A 1 6.02 -35.39 48.36
C ALA A 1 5.75 -34.13 47.49
N ILE A 2 5.11 -33.22 48.13
CA ILE A 2 4.76 -31.87 47.65
C ILE A 2 5.98 -31.00 47.91
N THR A 3 6.50 -30.28 46.96
CA THR A 3 7.33 -29.11 47.20
C THR A 3 6.81 -27.96 46.36
N ASP A 4 6.24 -27.06 47.09
CA ASP A 4 5.91 -25.66 46.83
C ASP A 4 7.18 -24.87 46.57
N GLU A 5 7.25 -24.10 45.48
CA GLU A 5 8.26 -23.06 45.35
C GLU A 5 7.68 -21.76 44.75
N ALA A 6 7.95 -20.71 45.48
CA ALA A 6 7.31 -19.42 45.50
C ALA A 6 7.50 -18.58 44.24
N SER A 7 6.44 -17.83 43.97
CA SER A 7 6.36 -16.60 43.18
C SER A 7 7.40 -15.57 43.60
N ASP A 8 8.25 -15.13 42.71
CA ASP A 8 9.06 -13.91 42.90
C ASP A 8 8.61 -12.87 41.85
N THR A 9 8.00 -11.82 42.37
CA THR A 9 7.56 -10.64 41.58
C THR A 9 8.65 -9.56 41.74
N PRO A 10 9.24 -9.05 40.64
CA PRO A 10 10.15 -7.91 40.79
C PRO A 10 9.38 -6.60 40.89
N GLU A 11 9.81 -5.86 41.89
CA GLU A 11 9.41 -4.54 42.37
C GLU A 11 9.60 -3.46 41.28
N ALA A 12 8.65 -2.54 41.16
CA ALA A 12 8.67 -1.40 40.24
C ALA A 12 9.72 -0.37 40.67
N VAL A 13 10.63 -0.07 39.75
CA VAL A 13 11.58 1.06 39.90
C VAL A 13 10.87 2.35 39.46
N VAL A 14 10.68 3.25 40.44
CA VAL A 14 10.24 4.64 40.20
C VAL A 14 11.44 5.45 39.74
N THR A 15 11.40 6.00 38.54
CA THR A 15 12.40 6.97 38.08
C THR A 15 11.87 8.39 38.26
N ASP A 16 12.68 9.17 38.99
CA ASP A 16 12.51 10.60 39.25
C ASP A 16 12.41 11.43 37.98
N THR A 17 11.42 12.33 37.96
CA THR A 17 11.27 13.39 36.95
C THR A 17 12.07 14.62 37.42
N PRO A 18 12.96 15.19 36.61
CA PRO A 18 13.58 16.46 36.94
C PRO A 18 12.65 17.64 36.67
N GLU A 19 12.48 18.45 37.70
CA GLU A 19 11.80 19.73 37.74
C GLU A 19 12.55 20.78 36.89
N ILE A 20 11.86 21.41 35.93
CA ILE A 20 12.40 22.48 35.11
C ILE A 20 12.02 23.84 35.71
N THR A 21 13.01 24.57 36.15
CA THR A 21 12.92 25.96 36.61
C THR A 21 12.74 26.91 35.43
N PRO A 22 11.83 27.91 35.49
CA PRO A 22 11.69 28.91 34.44
C PRO A 22 12.81 29.96 34.51
N ALA A 23 13.48 30.19 33.40
CA ALA A 23 14.44 31.27 33.24
C ALA A 23 13.76 32.60 32.85
N GLU A 24 14.24 33.67 33.44
CA GLU A 24 13.76 35.04 33.38
C GLU A 24 13.90 35.65 31.96
N VAL A 25 12.95 36.53 31.64
CA VAL A 25 12.91 37.39 30.43
C VAL A 25 13.76 38.64 30.67
N PRO A 26 14.69 39.00 29.79
CA PRO A 26 15.21 40.36 29.75
C PRO A 26 14.41 41.21 28.77
N THR A 27 13.85 42.26 29.30
CA THR A 27 13.28 43.41 28.56
C THR A 27 14.43 44.32 28.16
N ASP A 28 14.59 44.60 26.87
CA ASP A 28 15.19 45.84 26.40
C ASP A 28 14.75 46.12 24.96
N THR A 29 14.02 47.22 24.82
CA THR A 29 13.67 47.88 23.57
C THR A 29 14.78 48.84 23.17
N PRO A 30 15.20 48.91 21.95
CA PRO A 30 15.21 50.18 21.23
C PRO A 30 14.51 50.09 19.86
N THR A 31 13.63 51.04 19.63
CA THR A 31 12.99 51.39 18.38
C THR A 31 14.03 51.97 17.43
N PRO A 32 14.16 51.45 16.20
CA PRO A 32 14.73 52.20 15.07
C PRO A 32 13.57 52.78 14.23
N GLU A 33 13.70 54.05 14.00
CA GLU A 33 12.95 54.93 13.09
C GLU A 33 13.05 54.38 11.66
N THR A 34 11.90 53.99 11.05
CA THR A 34 11.86 53.53 9.66
C THR A 34 11.55 54.67 8.70
N THR A 35 12.51 54.92 7.82
CA THR A 35 12.35 55.67 6.57
C THR A 35 11.29 54.98 5.69
N PRO A 36 10.39 55.69 5.02
CA PRO A 36 9.42 55.07 4.11
C PRO A 36 10.13 54.59 2.85
N GLU A 37 10.14 53.28 2.65
CA GLU A 37 10.61 52.61 1.42
C GLU A 37 9.45 52.68 0.40
N GLU A 38 9.82 53.10 -0.83
CA GLU A 38 8.86 53.19 -1.96
C GLU A 38 8.17 51.85 -2.21
N THR A 39 6.86 51.86 -2.22
CA THR A 39 6.01 50.72 -2.53
C THR A 39 6.16 50.34 -4.00
N ALA A 40 6.91 49.27 -4.28
CA ALA A 40 6.92 48.65 -5.60
C ALA A 40 5.51 48.09 -5.92
N THR A 41 4.95 48.55 -7.02
CA THR A 41 3.67 48.06 -7.57
C THR A 41 3.85 46.57 -7.90
N PRO A 42 3.03 45.63 -7.37
CA PRO A 42 3.14 44.22 -7.70
C PRO A 42 2.86 44.00 -9.18
N THR A 43 3.81 43.42 -9.88
CA THR A 43 3.62 42.88 -11.24
C THR A 43 2.51 41.83 -11.19
N PRO A 44 1.53 41.86 -12.10
CA PRO A 44 0.47 40.85 -12.10
C PRO A 44 1.10 39.46 -12.29
N THR A 45 0.96 38.61 -11.27
CA THR A 45 1.29 37.20 -11.34
C THR A 45 0.35 36.56 -12.35
N GLU A 46 0.88 36.01 -13.43
CA GLU A 46 0.09 35.25 -14.39
C GLU A 46 -0.59 34.10 -13.65
N THR A 47 -1.93 34.07 -13.71
CA THR A 47 -2.74 32.96 -13.21
C THR A 47 -2.34 31.72 -14.02
N PRO A 48 -1.91 30.62 -13.38
CA PRO A 48 -1.57 29.41 -14.14
C PRO A 48 -2.80 28.98 -14.94
N THR A 49 -2.62 28.84 -16.25
CA THR A 49 -3.63 28.23 -17.12
C THR A 49 -3.87 26.80 -16.60
N PRO A 50 -5.11 26.42 -16.31
CA PRO A 50 -5.39 25.05 -15.85
C PRO A 50 -4.89 24.07 -16.91
N GLU A 51 -4.04 23.12 -16.50
CA GLU A 51 -3.67 21.99 -17.34
C GLU A 51 -4.96 21.26 -17.77
N PRO A 52 -5.06 20.80 -19.04
CA PRO A 52 -6.26 20.09 -19.49
C PRO A 52 -6.45 18.86 -18.61
N THR A 53 -7.49 18.88 -17.80
CA THR A 53 -7.90 17.75 -16.99
C THR A 53 -8.24 16.60 -17.95
N LYS A 54 -7.43 15.54 -17.97
CA LYS A 54 -7.75 14.30 -18.68
C LYS A 54 -9.12 13.86 -18.17
N GLU A 55 -10.12 13.69 -19.07
CA GLU A 55 -11.42 13.18 -18.65
C GLU A 55 -11.21 11.85 -17.94
N ALA A 56 -11.83 11.72 -16.76
CA ALA A 56 -11.75 10.49 -15.98
C ALA A 56 -12.35 9.34 -16.80
N GLY A 57 -11.54 8.33 -17.10
CA GLY A 57 -11.97 7.12 -17.77
C GLY A 57 -12.91 6.29 -16.89
N GLU A 58 -13.60 5.33 -17.50
CA GLU A 58 -14.44 4.40 -16.78
C GLU A 58 -13.56 3.44 -15.96
N MET A 59 -13.82 3.32 -14.65
CA MET A 59 -13.23 2.29 -13.80
C MET A 59 -14.29 1.24 -13.45
N LYS A 60 -13.97 -0.03 -13.67
CA LYS A 60 -14.79 -1.18 -13.30
C LYS A 60 -14.14 -1.94 -12.17
N VAL A 61 -14.89 -2.15 -11.09
CA VAL A 61 -14.46 -2.95 -9.94
C VAL A 61 -15.38 -4.16 -9.80
N HIS A 62 -14.82 -5.35 -9.84
CA HIS A 62 -15.53 -6.62 -9.77
C HIS A 62 -15.13 -7.33 -8.48
N PHE A 63 -16.07 -7.52 -7.58
CA PHE A 63 -15.90 -8.38 -6.40
C PHE A 63 -16.30 -9.80 -6.78
N LEU A 64 -15.33 -10.71 -6.78
CA LEU A 64 -15.55 -12.10 -7.18
C LEU A 64 -16.03 -12.90 -5.96
N ASP A 65 -17.12 -13.66 -6.12
CA ASP A 65 -17.58 -14.58 -5.09
C ASP A 65 -16.67 -15.82 -5.07
N VAL A 66 -15.68 -15.76 -4.20
CA VAL A 66 -14.71 -16.85 -3.95
C VAL A 66 -15.02 -17.61 -2.65
N GLY A 67 -16.19 -17.37 -2.05
CA GLY A 67 -16.55 -17.91 -0.74
C GLY A 67 -15.75 -17.23 0.37
N GLN A 68 -15.07 -18.02 1.22
CA GLN A 68 -14.12 -17.45 2.17
C GLN A 68 -12.92 -16.88 1.41
N GLY A 69 -12.45 -15.72 1.82
CA GLY A 69 -11.30 -15.03 1.22
C GLY A 69 -11.68 -13.81 0.40
N LEU A 70 -10.78 -13.38 -0.48
CA LEU A 70 -10.97 -12.19 -1.30
C LEU A 70 -10.44 -12.38 -2.71
N SER A 71 -11.12 -11.79 -3.69
CA SER A 71 -10.59 -11.57 -5.04
C SER A 71 -11.32 -10.40 -5.68
N ILE A 72 -10.57 -9.36 -6.09
CA ILE A 72 -11.10 -8.15 -6.72
C ILE A 72 -10.36 -7.90 -8.02
N LEU A 73 -11.12 -7.85 -9.12
CA LEU A 73 -10.60 -7.40 -10.41
C LEU A 73 -10.94 -5.93 -10.59
N VAL A 74 -9.95 -5.12 -10.95
CA VAL A 74 -10.14 -3.71 -11.31
C VAL A 74 -9.65 -3.49 -12.73
N GLN A 75 -10.44 -2.81 -13.54
CA GLN A 75 -10.10 -2.43 -14.91
C GLN A 75 -10.33 -0.94 -15.11
N SER A 76 -9.35 -0.23 -15.67
CA SER A 76 -9.44 1.19 -16.01
C SER A 76 -8.54 1.51 -17.19
N ASP A 77 -9.06 2.17 -18.21
CA ASP A 77 -8.31 2.63 -19.40
C ASP A 77 -7.39 1.56 -20.02
N GLY A 78 -7.88 0.32 -20.08
CA GLY A 78 -7.14 -0.81 -20.66
C GLY A 78 -6.09 -1.43 -19.73
N GLN A 79 -5.91 -0.91 -18.52
CA GLN A 79 -5.09 -1.54 -17.47
C GLN A 79 -5.94 -2.49 -16.61
N THR A 80 -5.29 -3.51 -16.09
CA THR A 80 -5.91 -4.53 -15.23
C THR A 80 -5.13 -4.72 -13.94
N MET A 81 -5.85 -4.74 -12.83
CA MET A 81 -5.33 -5.09 -11.51
C MET A 81 -6.14 -6.24 -10.94
N ILE A 82 -5.45 -7.22 -10.35
CA ILE A 82 -6.05 -8.24 -9.49
C ILE A 82 -5.53 -8.06 -8.06
N TYR A 83 -6.44 -7.92 -7.12
CA TYR A 83 -6.16 -7.81 -5.69
C TYR A 83 -6.69 -9.05 -5.00
N ASP A 84 -5.80 -9.90 -4.51
CA ASP A 84 -6.04 -11.25 -4.02
C ASP A 84 -6.69 -12.19 -5.07
N GLY A 85 -6.62 -13.47 -4.85
CA GLY A 85 -7.03 -14.47 -5.82
C GLY A 85 -7.97 -15.56 -5.29
N GLY A 86 -8.40 -15.44 -4.04
CA GLY A 86 -9.17 -16.49 -3.38
C GLY A 86 -8.36 -17.76 -3.09
N ASP A 87 -9.05 -18.79 -2.65
CA ASP A 87 -8.48 -20.09 -2.32
C ASP A 87 -8.13 -20.91 -3.56
N LYS A 88 -7.37 -21.98 -3.36
CA LYS A 88 -6.98 -22.92 -4.42
C LYS A 88 -8.19 -23.52 -5.15
N SER A 89 -9.27 -23.78 -4.44
CA SER A 89 -10.51 -24.35 -5.01
C SER A 89 -11.22 -23.41 -5.97
N THR A 90 -11.04 -22.09 -5.81
CA THR A 90 -11.63 -21.04 -6.64
C THR A 90 -10.69 -20.49 -7.71
N SER A 91 -9.42 -20.89 -7.71
CA SER A 91 -8.40 -20.39 -8.65
C SER A 91 -8.82 -20.49 -10.11
N SER A 92 -9.40 -21.64 -10.54
CA SER A 92 -9.88 -21.82 -11.92
C SER A 92 -11.06 -20.91 -12.25
N PHE A 93 -11.93 -20.61 -11.29
CA PHE A 93 -13.02 -19.67 -11.44
C PHE A 93 -12.47 -18.26 -11.65
N VAL A 94 -11.53 -17.80 -10.82
CA VAL A 94 -10.91 -16.48 -10.96
C VAL A 94 -10.26 -16.33 -12.33
N VAL A 95 -9.42 -17.27 -12.75
CA VAL A 95 -8.78 -17.26 -14.08
C VAL A 95 -9.82 -17.19 -15.20
N SER A 96 -10.85 -18.04 -15.14
CA SER A 96 -11.91 -18.05 -16.16
C SER A 96 -12.73 -16.76 -16.19
N TYR A 97 -12.93 -16.14 -15.03
CA TYR A 97 -13.61 -14.85 -14.93
C TYR A 97 -12.81 -13.74 -15.60
N LEU A 98 -11.51 -13.63 -15.29
CA LEU A 98 -10.63 -12.66 -15.92
C LEU A 98 -10.59 -12.84 -17.46
N GLN A 99 -10.51 -14.09 -17.95
CA GLN A 99 -10.57 -14.40 -19.38
C GLN A 99 -11.88 -13.90 -20.03
N LYS A 100 -13.02 -14.10 -19.37
CA LYS A 100 -14.33 -13.59 -19.83
C LYS A 100 -14.40 -12.06 -19.84
N GLN A 101 -13.60 -11.38 -19.02
CA GLN A 101 -13.46 -9.93 -19.05
C GLN A 101 -12.40 -9.46 -20.07
N ASN A 102 -11.94 -10.35 -20.97
CA ASN A 102 -10.94 -10.10 -22.00
C ASN A 102 -9.56 -9.67 -21.44
N VAL A 103 -9.24 -10.07 -20.22
CA VAL A 103 -7.91 -9.86 -19.65
C VAL A 103 -6.92 -10.76 -20.37
N THR A 104 -5.84 -10.18 -20.84
CA THR A 104 -4.65 -10.87 -21.39
C THR A 104 -3.41 -10.54 -20.59
N THR A 105 -3.37 -9.33 -20.05
CA THR A 105 -2.27 -8.78 -19.24
C THR A 105 -2.81 -8.29 -17.92
N ILE A 106 -2.07 -8.53 -16.86
CA ILE A 106 -2.32 -8.00 -15.51
C ILE A 106 -1.20 -7.00 -15.22
N ASP A 107 -1.54 -5.71 -15.17
CA ASP A 107 -0.56 -4.65 -14.89
C ASP A 107 -0.09 -4.70 -13.44
N TYR A 108 -1.01 -4.99 -12.49
CA TYR A 108 -0.70 -5.15 -11.08
C TYR A 108 -1.39 -6.39 -10.52
N LEU A 109 -0.59 -7.32 -10.00
CA LEU A 109 -1.03 -8.45 -9.21
C LEU A 109 -0.65 -8.18 -7.76
N ILE A 110 -1.64 -8.06 -6.88
CA ILE A 110 -1.44 -7.66 -5.49
C ILE A 110 -1.87 -8.79 -4.56
N SER A 111 -0.98 -9.19 -3.66
CA SER A 111 -1.29 -10.08 -2.54
C SER A 111 -1.33 -9.25 -1.26
N SER A 112 -2.49 -9.14 -0.63
CA SER A 112 -2.66 -8.39 0.62
C SER A 112 -1.88 -9.03 1.77
N HIS A 113 -1.90 -10.36 1.83
CA HIS A 113 -1.18 -11.21 2.77
C HIS A 113 -1.08 -12.64 2.21
N TYR A 114 -0.50 -13.58 2.97
CA TYR A 114 -0.14 -14.89 2.44
C TYR A 114 -1.02 -16.04 2.94
N ASP A 115 -2.21 -15.76 3.46
CA ASP A 115 -3.20 -16.80 3.77
C ASP A 115 -3.76 -17.42 2.48
N SER A 116 -4.09 -18.72 2.55
CA SER A 116 -4.43 -19.49 1.34
C SER A 116 -5.63 -18.97 0.59
N ASP A 117 -6.62 -18.45 1.29
CA ASP A 117 -7.87 -17.92 0.77
C ASP A 117 -7.75 -16.50 0.16
N HIS A 118 -6.52 -15.96 0.14
CA HIS A 118 -6.19 -14.71 -0.54
C HIS A 118 -5.16 -14.92 -1.65
N MET A 119 -4.13 -15.73 -1.39
CA MET A 119 -2.97 -15.84 -2.28
C MET A 119 -3.09 -17.00 -3.29
N ALA A 120 -3.78 -18.09 -2.96
CA ALA A 120 -3.69 -19.32 -3.75
C ALA A 120 -4.10 -19.15 -5.22
N GLY A 121 -5.15 -18.38 -5.49
CA GLY A 121 -5.62 -18.12 -6.83
C GLY A 121 -4.69 -17.23 -7.65
N LEU A 122 -3.84 -16.40 -7.00
CA LEU A 122 -2.85 -15.57 -7.70
C LEU A 122 -1.80 -16.40 -8.44
N ILE A 123 -1.46 -17.59 -7.93
CA ILE A 123 -0.59 -18.53 -8.65
C ILE A 123 -1.23 -18.95 -9.99
N GLY A 124 -2.55 -19.17 -9.99
CA GLY A 124 -3.30 -19.43 -11.21
C GLY A 124 -3.23 -18.26 -12.20
N CYS A 125 -3.38 -17.04 -11.70
CA CYS A 125 -3.26 -15.81 -12.50
C CYS A 125 -1.85 -15.63 -13.09
N LEU A 126 -0.80 -15.84 -12.28
CA LEU A 126 0.60 -15.80 -12.74
C LEU A 126 0.87 -16.79 -13.88
N ASN A 127 0.22 -17.96 -13.85
CA ASN A 127 0.40 -18.97 -14.87
C ASN A 127 -0.42 -18.73 -16.14
N ALA A 128 -1.58 -18.06 -16.02
CA ALA A 128 -2.53 -17.89 -17.11
C ALA A 128 -2.39 -16.59 -17.89
N PHE A 129 -1.78 -15.56 -17.31
CA PHE A 129 -1.71 -14.22 -17.87
C PHE A 129 -0.27 -13.69 -17.92
N ASP A 130 -0.07 -12.68 -18.76
CA ASP A 130 1.13 -11.86 -18.75
C ASP A 130 1.03 -10.86 -17.58
N VAL A 131 1.89 -10.99 -16.57
CA VAL A 131 1.89 -10.15 -15.36
C VAL A 131 3.09 -9.21 -15.41
N LYS A 132 2.86 -7.91 -15.17
CA LYS A 132 3.92 -6.90 -15.24
C LYS A 132 4.52 -6.58 -13.86
N ASN A 133 3.66 -6.42 -12.85
CA ASN A 133 4.08 -6.04 -11.52
C ASN A 133 3.43 -6.95 -10.48
N VAL A 134 4.23 -7.42 -9.51
CA VAL A 134 3.76 -8.17 -8.35
C VAL A 134 4.03 -7.34 -7.10
N ILE A 135 2.98 -7.04 -6.36
CA ILE A 135 3.03 -6.27 -5.11
C ILE A 135 2.56 -7.18 -3.98
N SER A 136 3.25 -7.17 -2.87
CA SER A 136 2.89 -7.98 -1.70
C SER A 136 3.36 -7.36 -0.39
N SER A 137 2.87 -7.89 0.71
CA SER A 137 3.31 -7.52 2.05
C SER A 137 4.79 -7.86 2.28
N ASP A 138 5.47 -7.05 3.08
CA ASP A 138 6.89 -7.19 3.41
C ASP A 138 7.07 -8.06 4.67
N TYR A 139 6.80 -9.37 4.54
CA TYR A 139 7.13 -10.39 5.55
C TYR A 139 7.25 -11.75 4.89
N GLU A 140 7.97 -12.66 5.54
CA GLU A 140 8.10 -14.03 5.10
C GLU A 140 7.02 -14.92 5.73
N HIS A 141 6.61 -15.96 5.01
CA HIS A 141 5.67 -16.96 5.48
C HIS A 141 6.24 -18.36 5.23
N ASP A 142 6.04 -19.29 6.16
CA ASP A 142 6.65 -20.63 6.12
C ASP A 142 5.83 -21.69 5.36
N SER A 143 4.64 -21.32 4.84
CA SER A 143 3.77 -22.26 4.14
C SER A 143 4.34 -22.69 2.79
N LYS A 144 4.05 -23.94 2.42
CA LYS A 144 4.38 -24.46 1.08
C LYS A 144 3.74 -23.67 -0.04
N LEU A 145 2.58 -23.08 0.22
CA LEU A 145 1.86 -22.26 -0.74
C LEU A 145 2.62 -20.96 -1.01
N TYR A 146 3.11 -20.29 0.05
CA TYR A 146 3.98 -19.11 -0.09
C TYR A 146 5.25 -19.45 -0.88
N GLN A 147 5.91 -20.56 -0.56
CA GLN A 147 7.09 -20.99 -1.33
C GLN A 147 6.76 -21.22 -2.80
N SER A 148 5.58 -21.77 -3.11
CA SER A 148 5.12 -21.95 -4.49
C SER A 148 4.83 -20.60 -5.17
N PHE A 149 4.29 -19.64 -4.45
CA PHE A 149 4.00 -18.30 -4.98
C PHE A 149 5.29 -17.57 -5.36
N ILE A 150 6.25 -17.45 -4.42
CA ILE A 150 7.54 -16.79 -4.70
C ILE A 150 8.31 -17.48 -5.81
N GLN A 151 8.28 -18.83 -5.85
CA GLN A 151 8.93 -19.59 -6.93
C GLN A 151 8.26 -19.30 -8.29
N THR A 152 6.92 -19.25 -8.34
CA THR A 152 6.20 -18.92 -9.56
C THR A 152 6.52 -17.50 -10.05
N VAL A 153 6.60 -16.52 -9.14
CA VAL A 153 7.01 -15.15 -9.47
C VAL A 153 8.43 -15.15 -10.08
N ALA A 154 9.37 -15.84 -9.45
CA ALA A 154 10.75 -15.95 -9.94
C ALA A 154 10.83 -16.67 -11.30
N ASP A 155 10.09 -17.76 -11.51
CA ASP A 155 10.06 -18.53 -12.78
C ASP A 155 9.51 -17.68 -13.93
N LYS A 156 8.68 -16.68 -13.65
CA LYS A 156 8.20 -15.69 -14.64
C LYS A 156 9.17 -14.55 -14.87
N GLY A 157 10.32 -14.52 -14.20
CA GLY A 157 11.30 -13.45 -14.29
C GLY A 157 10.84 -12.15 -13.60
N LEU A 158 9.85 -12.24 -12.71
CA LEU A 158 9.30 -11.11 -11.97
C LEU A 158 10.00 -10.98 -10.60
N THR A 159 9.85 -9.80 -10.02
CA THR A 159 10.31 -9.50 -8.65
C THR A 159 9.13 -8.99 -7.84
N MET A 160 8.96 -9.49 -6.62
CA MET A 160 7.98 -8.96 -5.68
C MET A 160 8.41 -7.57 -5.20
N GLN A 161 7.47 -6.64 -5.21
CA GLN A 161 7.65 -5.28 -4.73
C GLN A 161 6.96 -5.13 -3.38
N HIS A 162 7.63 -4.47 -2.44
CA HIS A 162 7.13 -4.21 -1.09
C HIS A 162 7.10 -2.69 -0.86
N PRO A 163 6.08 -2.00 -1.40
CA PRO A 163 6.01 -0.55 -1.32
C PRO A 163 5.80 -0.08 0.13
N ALA A 164 6.45 1.02 0.48
CA ALA A 164 6.23 1.66 1.78
C ALA A 164 4.80 2.22 1.87
N VAL A 165 4.30 2.35 3.10
CA VAL A 165 2.99 2.99 3.35
C VAL A 165 2.98 4.41 2.78
N GLY A 166 1.95 4.73 2.01
CA GLY A 166 1.81 6.02 1.32
C GLY A 166 2.41 6.06 -0.08
N THR A 167 2.94 4.93 -0.59
CA THR A 167 3.33 4.85 -2.00
C THR A 167 2.09 4.92 -2.89
N GLU A 168 2.13 5.77 -3.91
CA GLU A 168 1.07 5.94 -4.90
C GLU A 168 1.45 5.27 -6.22
N PHE A 169 0.47 4.68 -6.87
CA PHE A 169 0.60 4.05 -8.19
C PHE A 169 -0.43 4.63 -9.14
N SER A 170 0.00 5.01 -10.34
CA SER A 170 -0.94 5.39 -11.40
C SER A 170 -1.62 4.16 -11.99
N PHE A 171 -2.94 4.17 -12.06
CA PHE A 171 -3.73 3.10 -12.64
C PHE A 171 -4.86 3.68 -13.50
N GLY A 172 -4.75 3.49 -14.81
CA GLY A 172 -5.67 4.12 -15.76
C GLY A 172 -5.61 5.64 -15.67
N SER A 173 -6.78 6.26 -15.52
CA SER A 173 -6.93 7.70 -15.26
C SER A 173 -6.99 8.05 -13.76
N GLY A 174 -6.88 7.04 -12.90
CA GLY A 174 -6.83 7.17 -11.45
C GLY A 174 -5.41 7.07 -10.88
N SER A 175 -5.25 7.48 -9.63
CA SER A 175 -4.04 7.34 -8.82
C SER A 175 -4.40 6.91 -7.40
#